data_965158f7bda3f739b843197439c9e26b
#
_entry.id   965158f7bda3f739b843197439c9e26b
#
_cell.length_a   1.000
_cell.length_b   1.000
_cell.length_c   1.000
_cell.angle_alpha   90.00
_cell.angle_beta   90.00
_cell.angle_gamma   90.00
#
_symmetry.space_group_name_H-M   'P 1'
#
loop_
_entity.id
_entity.type
_entity.pdbx_description
1 polymer ?
#
loop_
_entity_poly.entity_id
_entity_poly.type
_entity_poly.pdbx_seq_one_letter_code
_entity_poly.pdbx_strand_id
1 'polypeptide(L)'
;MEYRIVQILNNNVAIVHTRDNKQNIVMGRGVAFHKQKGDLIQEENVDKVFEIKDKNTVNDLTTLLANVPLDFVTTSYDLIDQVQAKYKFAVEPYIYVTLTTHLFGAYQRLIKNEEDVNYLPDLSDAYPIPYQIADDIITGFRNSLDISFPESEHKSIALHFINAHTSDGIKDDKNQIENDEIIEVVQDELNRNGIYRRQTNANDYDRLLVHLKYFINRLNNNEPDSLP
;
A
#
# COMPACT_ATOMS: atom_id res chain seq x y z
N MET A 1 -26.99 6.09 3.56
CA MET A 1 -27.09 4.93 2.63
C MET A 1 -27.25 3.63 3.40
N GLU A 2 -27.71 2.53 2.77
CA GLU A 2 -27.80 1.22 3.41
C GLU A 2 -27.04 0.23 2.56
N TYR A 3 -26.28 -0.64 3.22
CA TYR A 3 -25.48 -1.68 2.60
C TYR A 3 -26.05 -3.05 2.96
N ARG A 4 -26.32 -3.90 1.97
CA ARG A 4 -26.85 -5.26 2.22
C ARG A 4 -25.70 -6.26 2.26
N ILE A 5 -25.58 -6.99 3.37
CA ILE A 5 -24.53 -7.98 3.57
C ILE A 5 -24.66 -9.14 2.58
N VAL A 6 -23.57 -9.39 1.85
CA VAL A 6 -23.37 -10.57 0.99
C VAL A 6 -22.59 -11.65 1.72
N GLN A 7 -21.54 -11.23 2.40
CA GLN A 7 -20.64 -12.11 3.15
C GLN A 7 -20.02 -11.34 4.32
N ILE A 8 -19.93 -11.98 5.47
CA ILE A 8 -19.18 -11.46 6.62
C ILE A 8 -17.77 -12.03 6.57
N LEU A 9 -16.77 -11.17 6.63
CA LEU A 9 -15.37 -11.56 6.69
C LEU A 9 -14.90 -11.69 8.14
N ASN A 10 -15.30 -10.74 9.00
CA ASN A 10 -15.16 -10.78 10.45
C ASN A 10 -16.16 -9.81 11.11
N ASN A 11 -16.07 -9.58 12.42
CA ASN A 11 -17.00 -8.69 13.14
C ASN A 11 -16.97 -7.23 12.68
N ASN A 12 -15.92 -6.81 12.00
CA ASN A 12 -15.64 -5.42 11.63
C ASN A 12 -15.66 -5.19 10.12
N VAL A 13 -15.81 -6.26 9.31
CA VAL A 13 -15.71 -6.18 7.85
C VAL A 13 -16.71 -7.10 7.19
N ALA A 14 -17.40 -6.57 6.19
CA ALA A 14 -18.34 -7.34 5.38
C ALA A 14 -18.24 -6.95 3.90
N ILE A 15 -18.50 -7.92 3.03
CA ILE A 15 -18.81 -7.67 1.61
C ILE A 15 -20.30 -7.36 1.54
N VAL A 16 -20.63 -6.30 0.86
CA VAL A 16 -21.99 -5.78 0.75
C VAL A 16 -22.37 -5.49 -0.70
N HIS A 17 -23.67 -5.44 -0.97
CA HIS A 17 -24.18 -4.76 -2.17
C HIS A 17 -24.62 -3.35 -1.82
N THR A 18 -24.26 -2.41 -2.66
CA THR A 18 -24.83 -1.06 -2.71
C THR A 18 -26.19 -1.06 -3.43
N ARG A 19 -26.90 0.07 -3.42
CA ARG A 19 -28.20 0.20 -4.12
C ARG A 19 -28.11 -0.04 -5.62
N ASP A 20 -26.99 0.29 -6.23
CA ASP A 20 -26.67 0.06 -7.67
C ASP A 20 -26.18 -1.37 -7.94
N ASN A 21 -26.34 -2.25 -6.98
CA ASN A 21 -25.94 -3.67 -7.06
C ASN A 21 -24.44 -3.92 -7.30
N LYS A 22 -23.62 -2.93 -6.99
CA LYS A 22 -22.17 -3.12 -6.97
C LYS A 22 -21.73 -3.77 -5.67
N GLN A 23 -20.72 -4.63 -5.77
CA GLN A 23 -20.10 -5.22 -4.57
C GLN A 23 -19.03 -4.29 -4.02
N ASN A 24 -19.12 -4.04 -2.72
CA ASN A 24 -18.13 -3.25 -1.98
C ASN A 24 -17.73 -4.00 -0.71
N ILE A 25 -16.58 -3.67 -0.18
CA ILE A 25 -16.16 -4.05 1.16
C ILE A 25 -16.40 -2.85 2.06
N VAL A 26 -17.14 -3.08 3.16
CA VAL A 26 -17.34 -2.07 4.21
C VAL A 26 -16.58 -2.47 5.45
N MET A 27 -15.95 -1.49 6.07
CA MET A 27 -15.23 -1.64 7.32
C MET A 27 -15.77 -0.65 8.35
N GLY A 28 -15.86 -1.09 9.60
CA GLY A 28 -16.31 -0.28 10.71
C GLY A 28 -16.32 -1.10 11.99
N ARG A 29 -16.12 -0.45 13.13
CA ARG A 29 -16.05 -1.13 14.42
C ARG A 29 -17.36 -1.83 14.74
N GLY A 30 -17.34 -3.18 14.78
CA GLY A 30 -18.52 -3.99 15.07
C GLY A 30 -19.57 -3.96 13.98
N VAL A 31 -19.28 -3.48 12.78
CA VAL A 31 -20.23 -3.28 11.69
C VAL A 31 -20.98 -4.55 11.26
N ALA A 32 -20.35 -5.70 11.42
CA ALA A 32 -20.92 -7.02 11.12
C ALA A 32 -21.19 -7.86 12.38
N PHE A 33 -21.01 -7.28 13.58
CA PHE A 33 -21.21 -7.99 14.84
C PHE A 33 -22.68 -8.36 15.05
N HIS A 34 -22.96 -9.64 15.36
CA HIS A 34 -24.28 -10.21 15.45
C HIS A 34 -25.18 -10.08 14.19
N LYS A 35 -24.58 -9.83 13.05
CA LYS A 35 -25.29 -9.78 11.75
C LYS A 35 -25.07 -11.05 10.96
N GLN A 36 -25.93 -11.26 9.96
CA GLN A 36 -25.85 -12.38 9.02
C GLN A 36 -26.04 -11.92 7.59
N LYS A 37 -25.77 -12.80 6.62
CA LYS A 37 -26.01 -12.53 5.21
C LYS A 37 -27.47 -12.08 4.98
N GLY A 38 -27.62 -10.97 4.27
CA GLY A 38 -28.91 -10.34 3.97
C GLY A 38 -29.27 -9.19 4.90
N ASP A 39 -28.64 -9.07 6.07
CA ASP A 39 -28.87 -7.95 6.99
C ASP A 39 -28.35 -6.64 6.40
N LEU A 40 -28.85 -5.52 6.96
CA LEU A 40 -28.46 -4.19 6.55
C LEU A 40 -27.41 -3.59 7.50
N ILE A 41 -26.44 -2.93 6.92
CA ILE A 41 -25.47 -2.06 7.59
C ILE A 41 -25.85 -0.62 7.28
N GLN A 42 -25.98 0.21 8.31
CA GLN A 42 -26.23 1.64 8.18
C GLN A 42 -24.90 2.37 7.89
N GLU A 43 -24.95 3.37 7.02
CA GLU A 43 -23.77 4.14 6.60
C GLU A 43 -23.02 4.78 7.78
N GLU A 44 -23.75 5.20 8.81
CA GLU A 44 -23.20 5.79 10.04
C GLU A 44 -22.27 4.88 10.85
N ASN A 45 -22.38 3.56 10.62
CA ASN A 45 -21.55 2.53 11.27
C ASN A 45 -20.37 2.09 10.39
N VAL A 46 -20.18 2.73 9.24
CA VAL A 46 -19.15 2.38 8.28
C VAL A 46 -18.06 3.44 8.30
N ASP A 47 -16.86 3.03 8.69
CA ASP A 47 -15.69 3.91 8.68
C ASP A 47 -15.12 4.05 7.27
N LYS A 48 -15.07 2.93 6.51
CA LYS A 48 -14.53 2.92 5.14
C LYS A 48 -15.31 2.00 4.21
N VAL A 49 -15.34 2.39 2.92
CA VAL A 49 -15.94 1.62 1.82
C VAL A 49 -14.91 1.45 0.71
N PHE A 50 -14.72 0.21 0.25
CA PHE A 50 -13.83 -0.12 -0.87
C PHE A 50 -14.63 -0.74 -2.01
N GLU A 51 -14.50 -0.21 -3.21
CA GLU A 51 -15.08 -0.81 -4.40
C GLU A 51 -14.29 -2.05 -4.81
N ILE A 52 -14.98 -3.17 -4.98
CA ILE A 52 -14.37 -4.42 -5.48
C ILE A 52 -14.27 -4.31 -6.99
N LYS A 53 -13.05 -4.10 -7.50
CA LYS A 53 -12.77 -4.08 -8.94
C LYS A 53 -12.46 -5.47 -9.51
N ASP A 54 -11.90 -6.36 -8.67
CA ASP A 54 -11.53 -7.73 -9.06
C ASP A 54 -11.55 -8.69 -7.85
N LYS A 55 -11.48 -10.01 -8.13
CA LYS A 55 -11.50 -11.05 -7.09
C LYS A 55 -10.20 -11.12 -6.27
N ASN A 56 -9.07 -10.68 -6.83
CA ASN A 56 -7.80 -10.72 -6.12
C ASN A 56 -7.80 -9.71 -5.00
N THR A 57 -8.33 -8.50 -5.23
CA THR A 57 -8.51 -7.46 -4.20
C THR A 57 -9.29 -7.98 -2.98
N VAL A 58 -10.33 -8.80 -3.20
CA VAL A 58 -11.11 -9.40 -2.08
C VAL A 58 -10.25 -10.38 -1.29
N ASN A 59 -9.50 -11.25 -1.96
CA ASN A 59 -8.68 -12.26 -1.30
C ASN A 59 -7.54 -11.60 -0.51
N ASP A 60 -6.88 -10.62 -1.09
CA ASP A 60 -5.77 -9.91 -0.45
C ASP A 60 -6.24 -9.15 0.79
N LEU A 61 -7.36 -8.43 0.69
CA LEU A 61 -7.95 -7.74 1.84
C LEU A 61 -8.48 -8.72 2.90
N THR A 62 -9.08 -9.84 2.50
CA THR A 62 -9.54 -10.87 3.43
C THR A 62 -8.36 -11.45 4.22
N THR A 63 -7.25 -11.72 3.55
CA THR A 63 -6.03 -12.23 4.19
C THR A 63 -5.42 -11.20 5.14
N LEU A 64 -5.38 -9.93 4.72
CA LEU A 64 -4.91 -8.83 5.55
C LEU A 64 -5.73 -8.75 6.85
N LEU A 65 -7.06 -8.68 6.72
CA LEU A 65 -7.98 -8.51 7.84
C LEU A 65 -8.10 -9.74 8.78
N ALA A 66 -7.68 -10.91 8.30
CA ALA A 66 -7.58 -12.09 9.15
C ALA A 66 -6.36 -12.05 10.09
N ASN A 67 -5.31 -11.31 9.71
CA ASN A 67 -4.01 -11.34 10.37
C ASN A 67 -3.60 -10.01 11.01
N VAL A 68 -4.20 -8.89 10.62
CA VAL A 68 -3.86 -7.54 11.08
C VAL A 68 -5.00 -6.95 11.89
N PRO A 69 -4.75 -6.37 13.08
CA PRO A 69 -5.78 -5.68 13.87
C PRO A 69 -6.46 -4.56 13.08
N LEU A 70 -7.76 -4.38 13.29
CA LEU A 70 -8.55 -3.42 12.53
C LEU A 70 -8.05 -1.98 12.70
N ASP A 71 -7.73 -1.57 13.91
CA ASP A 71 -7.21 -0.24 14.22
C ASP A 71 -5.86 0.04 13.53
N PHE A 72 -5.02 -0.99 13.37
CA PHE A 72 -3.80 -0.87 12.58
C PHE A 72 -4.11 -0.68 11.08
N VAL A 73 -5.07 -1.46 10.54
CA VAL A 73 -5.50 -1.34 9.13
C VAL A 73 -6.12 0.02 8.86
N THR A 74 -7.07 0.47 9.71
CA THR A 74 -7.73 1.77 9.52
C THR A 74 -6.74 2.93 9.62
N THR A 75 -5.83 2.89 10.60
CA THR A 75 -4.77 3.90 10.73
C THR A 75 -3.86 3.93 9.50
N SER A 76 -3.41 2.76 9.01
CA SER A 76 -2.60 2.68 7.79
C SER A 76 -3.30 3.35 6.61
N TYR A 77 -4.57 3.03 6.41
CA TYR A 77 -5.37 3.52 5.30
C TYR A 77 -5.62 5.02 5.39
N ASP A 78 -5.94 5.52 6.60
CA ASP A 78 -6.14 6.95 6.84
C ASP A 78 -4.86 7.75 6.57
N LEU A 79 -3.72 7.23 6.99
CA LEU A 79 -2.43 7.87 6.73
C LEU A 79 -2.09 7.87 5.24
N ILE A 80 -2.35 6.76 4.51
CA ILE A 80 -2.16 6.72 3.05
C ILE A 80 -3.05 7.77 2.37
N ASP A 81 -4.33 7.89 2.76
CA ASP A 81 -5.23 8.91 2.21
C ASP A 81 -4.74 10.34 2.50
N GLN A 82 -4.29 10.58 3.75
CA GLN A 82 -3.80 11.90 4.17
C GLN A 82 -2.55 12.33 3.38
N VAL A 83 -1.57 11.44 3.19
CA VAL A 83 -0.35 11.79 2.44
C VAL A 83 -0.64 11.97 0.96
N GLN A 84 -1.53 11.16 0.36
CA GLN A 84 -1.97 11.38 -1.03
C GLN A 84 -2.58 12.77 -1.21
N ALA A 85 -3.47 13.18 -0.29
CA ALA A 85 -4.09 14.51 -0.34
C ALA A 85 -3.08 15.64 -0.11
N LYS A 86 -2.18 15.47 0.89
CA LYS A 86 -1.17 16.48 1.28
C LYS A 86 -0.18 16.75 0.16
N TYR A 87 0.36 15.68 -0.44
CA TYR A 87 1.41 15.78 -1.46
C TYR A 87 0.87 15.75 -2.90
N LYS A 88 -0.44 15.59 -3.08
CA LYS A 88 -1.10 15.35 -4.38
C LYS A 88 -0.44 14.18 -5.13
N PHE A 89 -0.10 13.14 -4.38
CA PHE A 89 0.66 11.99 -4.82
C PHE A 89 -0.30 10.82 -5.04
N ALA A 90 -0.72 10.60 -6.28
CA ALA A 90 -1.64 9.51 -6.62
C ALA A 90 -0.92 8.16 -6.62
N VAL A 91 -1.57 7.14 -6.08
CA VAL A 91 -1.01 5.78 -5.98
C VAL A 91 -2.00 4.72 -6.42
N GLU A 92 -1.46 3.61 -6.88
CA GLU A 92 -2.24 2.42 -7.20
C GLU A 92 -2.91 1.81 -5.95
N PRO A 93 -4.17 1.33 -6.05
CA PRO A 93 -4.93 0.83 -4.89
C PRO A 93 -4.26 -0.32 -4.13
N TYR A 94 -3.39 -1.10 -4.75
CA TYR A 94 -2.71 -2.21 -4.09
C TYR A 94 -1.82 -1.77 -2.91
N ILE A 95 -1.38 -0.49 -2.87
CA ILE A 95 -0.52 0.03 -1.79
C ILE A 95 -1.18 -0.12 -0.42
N TYR A 96 -2.51 0.02 -0.33
CA TYR A 96 -3.23 -0.11 0.93
C TYR A 96 -2.99 -1.46 1.58
N VAL A 97 -3.03 -2.54 0.80
CA VAL A 97 -2.78 -3.88 1.31
C VAL A 97 -1.29 -4.11 1.54
N THR A 98 -0.45 -3.75 0.56
CA THR A 98 0.98 -4.11 0.61
C THR A 98 1.75 -3.32 1.65
N LEU A 99 1.52 -2.01 1.75
CA LEU A 99 2.16 -1.18 2.77
C LEU A 99 1.65 -1.55 4.18
N THR A 100 0.34 -1.77 4.36
CA THR A 100 -0.20 -2.19 5.65
C THR A 100 0.38 -3.53 6.11
N THR A 101 0.50 -4.50 5.19
CA THR A 101 1.13 -5.80 5.48
C THR A 101 2.60 -5.63 5.88
N HIS A 102 3.33 -4.80 5.15
CA HIS A 102 4.74 -4.48 5.43
C HIS A 102 4.90 -3.84 6.82
N LEU A 103 4.15 -2.78 7.10
CA LEU A 103 4.19 -2.06 8.38
C LEU A 103 3.80 -2.95 9.56
N PHE A 104 2.81 -3.83 9.39
CA PHE A 104 2.46 -4.79 10.44
C PHE A 104 3.56 -5.82 10.68
N GLY A 105 4.23 -6.29 9.62
CA GLY A 105 5.43 -7.13 9.73
C GLY A 105 6.56 -6.42 10.45
N ALA A 106 6.82 -5.15 10.14
CA ALA A 106 7.81 -4.32 10.84
C ALA A 106 7.45 -4.14 12.32
N TYR A 107 6.19 -3.87 12.62
CA TYR A 107 5.71 -3.81 14.01
C TYR A 107 5.91 -5.13 14.76
N GLN A 108 5.62 -6.27 14.12
CA GLN A 108 5.87 -7.58 14.75
C GLN A 108 7.35 -7.83 15.02
N ARG A 109 8.27 -7.42 14.15
CA ARG A 109 9.72 -7.47 14.39
C ARG A 109 10.11 -6.57 15.55
N LEU A 110 9.58 -5.35 15.58
CA LEU A 110 9.83 -4.37 16.65
C LEU A 110 9.47 -4.93 18.05
N ILE A 111 8.28 -5.53 18.21
CA ILE A 111 7.86 -6.09 19.50
C ILE A 111 8.64 -7.34 19.91
N LYS A 112 9.24 -8.05 18.94
CA LYS A 112 10.12 -9.21 19.20
C LYS A 112 11.58 -8.82 19.40
N ASN A 113 11.94 -7.54 19.28
CA ASN A 113 13.31 -7.03 19.25
C ASN A 113 14.18 -7.75 18.17
N GLU A 114 13.60 -8.08 17.03
CA GLU A 114 14.32 -8.63 15.89
C GLU A 114 15.00 -7.48 15.13
N GLU A 115 16.30 -7.62 14.83
CA GLU A 115 17.02 -6.63 14.03
C GLU A 115 16.52 -6.66 12.58
N ASP A 116 16.23 -5.48 12.04
CA ASP A 116 15.91 -5.28 10.63
C ASP A 116 17.12 -4.70 9.90
N VAL A 117 17.79 -5.54 9.11
CA VAL A 117 18.91 -5.09 8.29
C VAL A 117 18.38 -4.69 6.92
N ASN A 118 18.27 -3.40 6.69
CA ASN A 118 17.77 -2.85 5.44
C ASN A 118 18.94 -2.54 4.47
N TYR A 119 19.09 -3.35 3.45
CA TYR A 119 20.10 -3.19 2.39
C TYR A 119 19.61 -2.36 1.19
N LEU A 120 18.46 -1.69 1.31
CA LEU A 120 17.93 -0.88 0.22
C LEU A 120 18.83 0.34 -0.02
N PRO A 121 19.09 0.70 -1.29
CA PRO A 121 19.79 1.93 -1.62
C PRO A 121 19.03 3.14 -1.11
N ASP A 122 19.74 4.23 -0.85
CA ASP A 122 19.11 5.51 -0.56
C ASP A 122 18.73 6.20 -1.87
N LEU A 123 17.45 6.48 -2.03
CA LEU A 123 16.89 7.13 -3.23
C LEU A 123 16.32 8.51 -2.90
N SER A 124 16.64 9.08 -1.73
CA SER A 124 16.07 10.34 -1.25
C SER A 124 16.35 11.53 -2.18
N ASP A 125 17.50 11.56 -2.82
CA ASP A 125 17.85 12.61 -3.78
C ASP A 125 17.03 12.52 -5.08
N ALA A 126 16.74 11.29 -5.54
CA ALA A 126 15.98 11.05 -6.75
C ALA A 126 14.46 11.12 -6.53
N TYR A 127 13.99 10.76 -5.32
CA TYR A 127 12.57 10.67 -4.97
C TYR A 127 12.27 11.37 -3.63
N PRO A 128 12.48 12.70 -3.50
CA PRO A 128 12.36 13.40 -2.23
C PRO A 128 10.95 13.36 -1.64
N ILE A 129 9.89 13.39 -2.48
CA ILE A 129 8.50 13.37 -2.01
C ILE A 129 8.14 12.05 -1.33
N PRO A 130 8.40 10.86 -1.89
CA PRO A 130 8.19 9.58 -1.21
C PRO A 130 8.88 9.46 0.15
N TYR A 131 10.07 10.05 0.32
CA TYR A 131 10.77 10.07 1.61
C TYR A 131 10.09 10.98 2.63
N GLN A 132 9.59 12.15 2.22
CA GLN A 132 8.77 13.01 3.08
C GLN A 132 7.44 12.32 3.46
N ILE A 133 6.84 11.57 2.55
CA ILE A 133 5.67 10.75 2.82
C ILE A 133 6.00 9.68 3.88
N ALA A 134 7.15 9.03 3.78
CA ALA A 134 7.58 8.03 4.77
C ALA A 134 7.73 8.63 6.17
N ASP A 135 8.27 9.85 6.29
CA ASP A 135 8.33 10.60 7.56
C ASP A 135 6.95 10.83 8.16
N ASP A 136 6.00 11.27 7.33
CA ASP A 136 4.64 11.52 7.77
C ASP A 136 3.93 10.22 8.21
N ILE A 137 4.11 9.12 7.48
CA ILE A 137 3.56 7.79 7.85
C ILE A 137 4.10 7.34 9.21
N ILE A 138 5.42 7.38 9.42
CA ILE A 138 6.08 7.00 10.69
C ILE A 138 5.57 7.87 11.83
N THR A 139 5.51 9.19 11.61
CA THR A 139 4.99 10.15 12.59
C THR A 139 3.52 9.90 12.91
N GLY A 140 2.72 9.61 11.89
CA GLY A 140 1.30 9.29 12.03
C GLY A 140 1.05 8.04 12.89
N PHE A 141 1.81 6.98 12.68
CA PHE A 141 1.72 5.76 13.51
C PHE A 141 2.12 6.02 14.95
N ARG A 142 3.18 6.83 15.18
CA ARG A 142 3.57 7.23 16.54
C ARG A 142 2.44 7.98 17.23
N ASN A 143 1.79 8.90 16.55
CA ASN A 143 0.74 9.74 17.14
C ASN A 143 -0.58 8.98 17.36
N SER A 144 -0.92 8.03 16.47
CA SER A 144 -2.22 7.35 16.51
C SER A 144 -2.22 6.06 17.33
N LEU A 145 -1.12 5.29 17.29
CA LEU A 145 -1.02 3.97 17.91
C LEU A 145 0.16 3.82 18.88
N ASP A 146 0.91 4.89 19.13
CA ASP A 146 2.14 4.89 19.95
C ASP A 146 3.20 3.89 19.43
N ILE A 147 3.25 3.69 18.11
CA ILE A 147 4.21 2.81 17.45
C ILE A 147 5.34 3.65 16.87
N SER A 148 6.56 3.44 17.36
CA SER A 148 7.77 4.08 16.85
C SER A 148 8.55 3.12 15.98
N PHE A 149 8.36 3.20 14.67
CA PHE A 149 9.14 2.41 13.71
C PHE A 149 10.62 2.84 13.70
N PRO A 150 11.55 1.90 13.46
CA PRO A 150 12.96 2.22 13.32
C PRO A 150 13.22 3.01 12.03
N GLU A 151 14.32 3.77 12.00
CA GLU A 151 14.71 4.59 10.85
C GLU A 151 14.95 3.75 9.58
N SER A 152 15.31 2.48 9.74
CA SER A 152 15.46 1.53 8.62
C SER A 152 14.18 1.37 7.79
N GLU A 153 12.99 1.56 8.39
CA GLU A 153 11.71 1.45 7.69
C GLU A 153 11.42 2.63 6.73
N HIS A 154 12.11 3.75 6.90
CA HIS A 154 11.97 4.93 6.06
C HIS A 154 12.12 4.62 4.57
N LYS A 155 13.21 3.94 4.23
CA LYS A 155 13.51 3.53 2.85
C LYS A 155 12.46 2.56 2.32
N SER A 156 12.02 1.62 3.15
CA SER A 156 11.03 0.61 2.75
C SER A 156 9.67 1.24 2.48
N ILE A 157 9.22 2.17 3.33
CA ILE A 157 7.96 2.90 3.14
C ILE A 157 8.05 3.78 1.90
N ALA A 158 9.11 4.59 1.75
CA ALA A 158 9.32 5.42 0.58
C ALA A 158 9.23 4.59 -0.71
N LEU A 159 9.80 3.39 -0.68
CA LEU A 159 9.79 2.47 -1.78
C LEU A 159 8.41 1.99 -2.18
N HIS A 160 7.55 1.68 -1.22
CA HIS A 160 6.16 1.34 -1.51
C HIS A 160 5.46 2.46 -2.29
N PHE A 161 5.70 3.73 -1.92
CA PHE A 161 5.14 4.87 -2.63
C PHE A 161 5.77 5.08 -4.01
N ILE A 162 7.09 4.93 -4.16
CA ILE A 162 7.77 5.00 -5.46
C ILE A 162 7.18 3.98 -6.44
N ASN A 163 6.96 2.74 -5.98
CA ASN A 163 6.44 1.66 -6.82
C ASN A 163 4.95 1.78 -7.12
N ALA A 164 4.18 2.40 -6.23
CA ALA A 164 2.75 2.56 -6.40
C ALA A 164 2.35 3.89 -7.06
N HIS A 165 3.31 4.78 -7.36
CA HIS A 165 3.01 6.07 -7.98
C HIS A 165 2.36 5.91 -9.35
N THR A 166 1.26 6.63 -9.58
CA THR A 166 0.62 6.73 -10.89
C THR A 166 0.98 8.06 -11.55
N SER A 167 1.40 8.01 -12.81
CA SER A 167 1.92 9.17 -13.57
C SER A 167 0.88 10.28 -13.83
N ASP A 168 -0.36 10.12 -13.40
CA ASP A 168 -1.45 11.04 -13.72
C ASP A 168 -1.41 12.39 -12.96
N GLY A 169 -0.43 12.63 -12.07
CA GLY A 169 -0.50 13.75 -11.11
C GLY A 169 0.53 14.87 -11.22
N ILE A 170 1.78 14.64 -11.56
CA ILE A 170 2.81 15.70 -11.55
C ILE A 170 3.79 15.51 -12.71
N LYS A 171 3.61 16.31 -13.77
CA LYS A 171 4.53 16.43 -14.92
C LYS A 171 5.60 17.50 -14.64
N ASP A 172 6.45 17.34 -13.65
CA ASP A 172 7.45 18.38 -13.36
C ASP A 172 8.92 17.93 -13.54
N ASP A 173 9.19 16.64 -13.82
CA ASP A 173 10.56 16.23 -14.15
C ASP A 173 10.57 15.28 -15.36
N LYS A 174 11.13 15.76 -16.49
CA LYS A 174 11.22 14.96 -17.73
C LYS A 174 11.92 13.63 -17.52
N ASN A 175 12.95 13.58 -16.67
CA ASN A 175 13.72 12.37 -16.39
C ASN A 175 12.88 11.34 -15.63
N GLN A 176 11.97 11.79 -14.76
CA GLN A 176 11.08 10.92 -14.00
C GLN A 176 10.01 10.26 -14.89
N ILE A 177 9.48 11.02 -15.86
CA ILE A 177 8.48 10.52 -16.83
C ILE A 177 9.12 9.44 -17.71
N GLU A 178 10.32 9.68 -18.28
CA GLU A 178 11.03 8.70 -19.09
C GLU A 178 11.36 7.42 -18.29
N ASN A 179 11.73 7.56 -17.02
CA ASN A 179 12.00 6.41 -16.14
C ASN A 179 10.73 5.58 -15.88
N ASP A 180 9.60 6.23 -15.63
CA ASP A 180 8.34 5.54 -15.37
C ASP A 180 7.82 4.82 -16.64
N GLU A 181 7.94 5.41 -17.83
CA GLU A 181 7.62 4.76 -19.11
C GLU A 181 8.46 3.49 -19.34
N ILE A 182 9.76 3.51 -19.05
CA ILE A 182 10.62 2.33 -19.17
C ILE A 182 10.19 1.24 -18.18
N ILE A 183 9.85 1.62 -16.95
CA ILE A 183 9.38 0.68 -15.94
C ILE A 183 8.04 0.03 -16.36
N GLU A 184 7.11 0.79 -16.92
CA GLU A 184 5.85 0.26 -17.45
C GLU A 184 6.10 -0.78 -18.55
N VAL A 185 7.01 -0.51 -19.50
CA VAL A 185 7.39 -1.45 -20.56
C VAL A 185 7.97 -2.74 -19.95
N VAL A 186 8.84 -2.63 -18.94
CA VAL A 186 9.41 -3.80 -18.26
C VAL A 186 8.34 -4.58 -17.51
N GLN A 187 7.42 -3.91 -16.81
CA GLN A 187 6.32 -4.57 -16.11
C GLN A 187 5.38 -5.30 -17.09
N ASP A 188 5.08 -4.70 -18.23
CA ASP A 188 4.28 -5.33 -19.28
C ASP A 188 4.97 -6.60 -19.84
N GLU A 189 6.28 -6.54 -20.05
CA GLU A 189 7.04 -7.70 -20.52
C GLU A 189 7.12 -8.81 -19.47
N LEU A 190 7.30 -8.45 -18.19
CA LEU A 190 7.23 -9.39 -17.07
C LEU A 190 5.84 -10.06 -17.01
N ASN A 191 4.78 -9.28 -17.15
CA ASN A 191 3.40 -9.78 -17.16
C ASN A 191 3.13 -10.73 -18.32
N ARG A 192 3.61 -10.44 -19.54
CA ARG A 192 3.50 -11.31 -20.73
C ARG A 192 4.19 -12.65 -20.52
N ASN A 193 5.26 -12.66 -19.72
CA ASN A 193 6.00 -13.88 -19.37
C ASN A 193 5.48 -14.55 -18.09
N GLY A 194 4.31 -14.17 -17.58
CA GLY A 194 3.67 -14.76 -16.40
C GLY A 194 4.30 -14.35 -15.06
N ILE A 195 5.19 -13.36 -15.08
CA ILE A 195 5.84 -12.79 -13.88
C ILE A 195 5.08 -11.53 -13.50
N TYR A 196 4.10 -11.66 -12.63
CA TYR A 196 3.35 -10.54 -12.09
C TYR A 196 3.43 -10.54 -10.56
N ARG A 197 3.23 -9.36 -9.99
CA ARG A 197 3.21 -9.18 -8.55
C ARG A 197 2.11 -10.01 -7.92
N ARG A 198 2.47 -10.90 -6.98
CA ARG A 198 1.55 -11.71 -6.17
C ARG A 198 1.93 -11.55 -4.71
N GLN A 199 1.04 -11.91 -3.79
CA GLN A 199 1.35 -11.93 -2.36
C GLN A 199 2.59 -12.76 -2.01
N THR A 200 2.80 -13.87 -2.73
CA THR A 200 3.92 -14.80 -2.50
C THR A 200 5.28 -14.30 -3.00
N ASN A 201 5.31 -13.32 -3.89
CA ASN A 201 6.54 -12.75 -4.46
C ASN A 201 6.61 -11.22 -4.34
N ALA A 202 5.72 -10.60 -3.57
CA ALA A 202 5.59 -9.15 -3.51
C ALA A 202 6.91 -8.45 -3.19
N ASN A 203 7.62 -8.92 -2.17
CA ASN A 203 8.90 -8.33 -1.77
C ASN A 203 9.97 -8.45 -2.86
N ASP A 204 10.07 -9.61 -3.51
CA ASP A 204 11.08 -9.83 -4.56
C ASP A 204 10.74 -9.03 -5.82
N TYR A 205 9.46 -8.96 -6.17
CA TYR A 205 8.97 -8.17 -7.30
C TYR A 205 9.21 -6.66 -7.07
N ASP A 206 8.87 -6.16 -5.89
CA ASP A 206 9.07 -4.76 -5.52
C ASP A 206 10.58 -4.41 -5.50
N ARG A 207 11.42 -5.29 -4.95
CA ARG A 207 12.88 -5.13 -4.99
C ARG A 207 13.42 -5.09 -6.42
N LEU A 208 12.94 -5.96 -7.31
CA LEU A 208 13.33 -5.95 -8.72
C LEU A 208 13.03 -4.59 -9.36
N LEU A 209 11.82 -4.06 -9.19
CA LEU A 209 11.43 -2.76 -9.74
C LEU A 209 12.30 -1.62 -9.20
N VAL A 210 12.68 -1.68 -7.92
CA VAL A 210 13.60 -0.70 -7.33
C VAL A 210 14.98 -0.74 -7.97
N HIS A 211 15.55 -1.92 -8.06
CA HIS A 211 16.86 -2.06 -8.70
C HIS A 211 16.84 -1.55 -10.13
N LEU A 212 15.75 -1.79 -10.86
CA LEU A 212 15.56 -1.27 -12.21
C LEU A 212 15.46 0.26 -12.20
N LYS A 213 14.64 0.86 -11.32
CA LYS A 213 14.53 2.31 -11.20
C LYS A 213 15.87 2.95 -10.87
N TYR A 214 16.59 2.38 -9.90
CA TYR A 214 17.93 2.85 -9.54
C TYR A 214 18.92 2.74 -10.71
N PHE A 215 18.91 1.62 -11.42
CA PHE A 215 19.76 1.40 -12.58
C PHE A 215 19.49 2.41 -13.71
N ILE A 216 18.20 2.63 -14.04
CA ILE A 216 17.77 3.60 -15.06
C ILE A 216 18.20 5.01 -14.65
N ASN A 217 18.00 5.40 -13.40
CA ASN A 217 18.42 6.72 -12.90
C ASN A 217 19.94 6.94 -13.01
N ARG A 218 20.74 5.92 -12.68
CA ARG A 218 22.20 5.97 -12.86
C ARG A 218 22.61 6.10 -14.31
N LEU A 219 21.96 5.36 -15.22
CA LEU A 219 22.23 5.49 -16.67
C LEU A 219 21.95 6.90 -17.17
N ASN A 220 20.84 7.50 -16.75
CA ASN A 220 20.47 8.85 -17.17
C ASN A 220 21.40 9.91 -16.60
N ASN A 221 21.94 9.69 -15.41
CA ASN A 221 22.91 10.62 -14.77
C ASN A 221 24.37 10.36 -15.15
N ASN A 222 24.65 9.39 -16.02
CA ASN A 222 26.02 8.97 -16.39
C ASN A 222 26.90 8.64 -15.16
N GLU A 223 26.33 8.09 -14.11
CA GLU A 223 27.09 7.70 -12.92
C GLU A 223 27.92 6.43 -13.19
N PRO A 224 29.22 6.41 -12.84
CA PRO A 224 30.05 5.22 -13.05
C PRO A 224 29.61 4.05 -12.18
N ASP A 225 29.81 2.81 -12.68
CA ASP A 225 29.60 1.60 -11.89
C ASP A 225 30.57 1.59 -10.70
N SER A 226 30.04 1.87 -9.52
CA SER A 226 30.73 1.57 -8.27
C SER A 226 30.53 0.08 -7.98
N LEU A 227 31.36 -0.78 -8.56
CA LEU A 227 31.51 -2.14 -8.07
C LEU A 227 32.17 -2.07 -6.69
N PRO A 228 31.67 -2.83 -5.71
CA PRO A 228 32.29 -2.92 -4.40
C PRO A 228 33.67 -3.58 -4.46
#